data_8556927ff31b263a4f4594a7ae3e7c4b
#
_entry.id   8556927ff31b263a4f4594a7ae3e7c4b
#
_cell.length_a   1.000
_cell.length_b   1.000
_cell.length_c   1.000
_cell.angle_alpha   90.00
_cell.angle_beta   90.00
_cell.angle_gamma   90.00
#
_symmetry.space_group_name_H-M   'P 1'
#
loop_
_entity.id
_entity.type
_entity.pdbx_description
1 polymer ?
#
loop_
_entity_poly.entity_id
_entity_poly.type
_entity_poly.pdbx_seq_one_letter_code
_entity_poly.pdbx_strand_id
1 'polypeptide(L)'
;YDEGKIRAIGISNFYVDRMVDFASFNRIKPMVNQVETHIFNQQKEMKEWADKYDIRLEAWAPFGEGRGGTFENPVIAEIAEKYQKTPAQVMLRWHIQRGVVVIPKSTHIERMEENFNVFDFTLSDEDMKTIAELDKKTSSFFSHQDPNMVEWFVKMVEERKKNNDSSKEKRNW
;
A
#
# COMPACT_ATOMS: atom_id res chain seq x y z
N TYR A 1 -9.18 4.32 21.54
CA TYR A 1 -9.75 5.54 21.00
C TYR A 1 -10.45 6.32 22.10
N ASP A 2 -11.48 5.77 22.74
CA ASP A 2 -12.27 6.45 23.79
C ASP A 2 -11.45 6.85 25.02
N GLU A 3 -10.40 6.09 25.34
CA GLU A 3 -9.45 6.44 26.40
C GLU A 3 -8.41 7.52 25.98
N GLY A 4 -8.51 8.04 24.75
CA GLY A 4 -7.59 9.06 24.23
C GLY A 4 -6.17 8.57 23.92
N LYS A 5 -5.90 7.27 24.01
CA LYS A 5 -4.57 6.68 23.75
C LYS A 5 -4.19 6.69 22.27
N ILE A 6 -5.18 6.67 21.38
CA ILE A 6 -5.01 6.74 19.92
C ILE A 6 -5.96 7.77 19.33
N ARG A 7 -5.56 8.40 18.23
CA ARG A 7 -6.37 9.42 17.53
C ARG A 7 -7.13 8.85 16.34
N ALA A 8 -6.70 7.73 15.80
CA ALA A 8 -7.28 7.11 14.61
C ALA A 8 -7.19 5.59 14.71
N ILE A 9 -8.12 4.92 14.05
CA ILE A 9 -8.15 3.46 13.90
C ILE A 9 -7.99 3.16 12.42
N GLY A 10 -7.16 2.20 12.09
CA GLY A 10 -6.96 1.70 10.73
C GLY A 10 -7.24 0.22 10.60
N ILE A 11 -7.43 -0.20 9.37
CA ILE A 11 -7.55 -1.59 8.94
C ILE A 11 -6.51 -1.86 7.85
N SER A 12 -6.23 -3.12 7.55
CA SER A 12 -5.30 -3.49 6.48
C SER A 12 -5.82 -4.70 5.72
N ASN A 13 -5.70 -4.63 4.37
CA ASN A 13 -6.13 -5.67 3.44
C ASN A 13 -7.61 -6.04 3.54
N PHE A 14 -8.45 -5.06 3.88
CA PHE A 14 -9.89 -5.19 3.76
C PHE A 14 -10.29 -4.84 2.32
N TYR A 15 -10.87 -5.79 1.61
CA TYR A 15 -11.47 -5.55 0.31
C TYR A 15 -12.78 -4.77 0.45
N VAL A 16 -13.34 -4.30 -0.66
CA VAL A 16 -14.45 -3.34 -0.67
C VAL A 16 -15.62 -3.79 0.20
N ASP A 17 -16.08 -5.03 0.02
CA ASP A 17 -17.18 -5.61 0.77
C ASP A 17 -16.91 -5.62 2.27
N ARG A 18 -15.75 -6.11 2.68
CA ARG A 18 -15.36 -6.15 4.10
C ARG A 18 -15.13 -4.76 4.69
N MET A 19 -14.58 -3.83 3.92
CA MET A 19 -14.37 -2.45 4.36
C MET A 19 -15.71 -1.75 4.60
N VAL A 20 -16.64 -1.90 3.66
CA VAL A 20 -17.99 -1.31 3.75
C VAL A 20 -18.78 -1.91 4.92
N ASP A 21 -18.77 -3.24 5.05
CA ASP A 21 -19.39 -3.96 6.17
C ASP A 21 -18.84 -3.46 7.50
N PHE A 22 -17.52 -3.45 7.64
CA PHE A 22 -16.85 -3.01 8.85
C PHE A 22 -17.17 -1.55 9.19
N ALA A 23 -17.14 -0.65 8.21
CA ALA A 23 -17.43 0.77 8.40
C ALA A 23 -18.91 1.03 8.73
N SER A 24 -19.84 0.18 8.27
CA SER A 24 -21.27 0.35 8.43
C SER A 24 -21.77 -0.14 9.79
N PHE A 25 -21.18 -1.20 10.34
CA PHE A 25 -21.65 -1.84 11.56
C PHE A 25 -20.83 -1.51 12.81
N ASN A 26 -19.78 -0.69 12.69
CA ASN A 26 -18.99 -0.25 13.83
C ASN A 26 -19.24 1.23 14.16
N ARG A 27 -19.31 1.54 15.43
CA ARG A 27 -19.50 2.92 15.93
C ARG A 27 -18.39 3.87 15.46
N ILE A 28 -17.16 3.39 15.41
CA ILE A 28 -16.00 4.16 14.96
C ILE A 28 -15.55 3.57 13.62
N LYS A 29 -15.67 4.37 12.57
CA LYS A 29 -15.20 3.99 11.25
C LYS A 29 -13.67 3.93 11.21
N PRO A 30 -13.08 3.01 10.44
CA PRO A 30 -11.66 3.06 10.19
C PRO A 30 -11.33 4.34 9.39
N MET A 31 -10.21 4.98 9.71
CA MET A 31 -9.77 6.21 9.04
C MET A 31 -8.77 5.91 7.92
N VAL A 32 -8.15 4.73 7.97
CA VAL A 32 -7.17 4.25 7.00
C VAL A 32 -7.45 2.79 6.66
N ASN A 33 -7.32 2.43 5.38
CA ASN A 33 -7.17 1.05 4.92
C ASN A 33 -5.83 0.92 4.18
N GLN A 34 -4.90 0.18 4.78
CA GLN A 34 -3.59 -0.08 4.18
C GLN A 34 -3.68 -1.31 3.27
N VAL A 35 -3.49 -1.12 1.96
CA VAL A 35 -3.65 -2.15 0.93
C VAL A 35 -2.48 -2.15 -0.04
N GLU A 36 -2.24 -3.29 -0.71
CA GLU A 36 -1.35 -3.32 -1.86
C GLU A 36 -1.82 -2.34 -2.92
N THR A 37 -0.98 -1.34 -3.22
CA THR A 37 -1.31 -0.38 -4.27
C THR A 37 -0.03 0.07 -4.98
N HIS A 38 0.03 -0.14 -6.29
CA HIS A 38 1.11 0.28 -7.18
C HIS A 38 0.59 0.40 -8.61
N ILE A 39 1.44 0.80 -9.56
CA ILE A 39 1.02 1.09 -10.94
C ILE A 39 0.31 -0.08 -11.66
N PHE A 40 0.58 -1.33 -11.29
CA PHE A 40 -0.05 -2.51 -11.88
C PHE A 40 -1.25 -3.05 -11.08
N ASN A 41 -1.43 -2.60 -9.84
CA ASN A 41 -2.58 -2.92 -8.99
C ASN A 41 -3.08 -1.63 -8.33
N GLN A 42 -3.87 -0.87 -9.07
CA GLN A 42 -4.15 0.52 -8.73
C GLN A 42 -5.29 0.72 -7.73
N GLN A 43 -6.03 -0.34 -7.40
CA GLN A 43 -7.12 -0.30 -6.43
C GLN A 43 -8.19 0.79 -6.75
N LYS A 44 -8.57 0.93 -8.03
CA LYS A 44 -9.50 1.99 -8.47
C LYS A 44 -10.84 1.91 -7.77
N GLU A 45 -11.49 0.74 -7.81
CA GLU A 45 -12.76 0.51 -7.14
C GLU A 45 -12.65 0.71 -5.61
N MET A 46 -11.60 0.17 -5.01
CA MET A 46 -11.32 0.36 -3.59
C MET A 46 -11.19 1.84 -3.24
N LYS A 47 -10.51 2.62 -4.08
CA LYS A 47 -10.32 4.07 -3.89
C LYS A 47 -11.66 4.82 -3.92
N GLU A 48 -12.53 4.50 -4.88
CA GLU A 48 -13.86 5.10 -5.00
C GLU A 48 -14.71 4.84 -3.74
N TRP A 49 -14.73 3.59 -3.27
CA TRP A 49 -15.46 3.23 -2.07
C TRP A 49 -14.84 3.81 -0.79
N ALA A 50 -13.52 3.83 -0.70
CA ALA A 50 -12.82 4.42 0.43
C ALA A 50 -13.12 5.93 0.54
N ASP A 51 -13.09 6.67 -0.58
CA ASP A 51 -13.45 8.08 -0.60
C ASP A 51 -14.89 8.33 -0.17
N LYS A 52 -15.83 7.51 -0.62
CA LYS A 52 -17.25 7.60 -0.23
C LYS A 52 -17.45 7.45 1.28
N TYR A 53 -16.60 6.65 1.94
CA TYR A 53 -16.67 6.41 3.39
C TYR A 53 -15.71 7.31 4.20
N ASP A 54 -14.98 8.22 3.54
CA ASP A 54 -13.93 9.06 4.13
C ASP A 54 -12.81 8.22 4.79
N ILE A 55 -12.43 7.14 4.12
CA ILE A 55 -11.33 6.26 4.52
C ILE A 55 -10.14 6.54 3.61
N ARG A 56 -8.98 6.84 4.17
CA ARG A 56 -7.77 7.04 3.38
C ARG A 56 -7.15 5.69 3.00
N LEU A 57 -6.79 5.56 1.73
CA LEU A 57 -5.95 4.44 1.33
C LEU A 57 -4.49 4.74 1.66
N GLU A 58 -3.81 3.74 2.17
CA GLU A 58 -2.36 3.73 2.37
C GLU A 58 -1.76 2.58 1.58
N ALA A 59 -0.76 2.90 0.74
CA ALA A 59 -0.13 1.91 -0.12
C ALA A 59 1.00 1.18 0.61
N TRP A 60 0.82 -0.11 0.93
CA TRP A 60 1.98 -0.95 1.11
C TRP A 60 2.49 -1.41 -0.26
N ALA A 61 3.79 -1.68 -0.35
CA ALA A 61 4.49 -1.94 -1.62
C ALA A 61 4.21 -0.91 -2.73
N PRO A 62 4.38 0.42 -2.51
CA PRO A 62 4.06 1.45 -3.50
C PRO A 62 4.83 1.32 -4.81
N PHE A 63 5.91 0.54 -4.82
CA PHE A 63 6.72 0.18 -5.98
C PHE A 63 6.54 -1.29 -6.42
N GLY A 64 5.53 -2.02 -5.87
CA GLY A 64 5.38 -3.46 -6.09
C GLY A 64 6.60 -4.28 -5.64
N GLU A 65 7.45 -3.76 -4.74
CA GLU A 65 8.77 -4.34 -4.37
C GLU A 65 9.69 -4.58 -5.59
N GLY A 66 9.57 -3.78 -6.64
CA GLY A 66 10.30 -3.95 -7.90
C GLY A 66 9.81 -5.11 -8.77
N ARG A 67 8.76 -5.81 -8.35
CA ARG A 67 8.20 -6.92 -9.13
C ARG A 67 7.55 -6.43 -10.42
N GLY A 68 7.62 -7.27 -11.43
CA GLY A 68 7.02 -6.95 -12.74
C GLY A 68 7.69 -5.82 -13.51
N GLY A 69 8.90 -5.41 -13.11
CA GLY A 69 9.67 -4.37 -13.80
C GLY A 69 9.07 -2.97 -13.59
N THR A 70 8.63 -2.65 -12.37
CA THR A 70 8.02 -1.33 -12.07
C THR A 70 8.99 -0.18 -12.32
N PHE A 71 10.26 -0.34 -11.96
CA PHE A 71 11.27 0.71 -12.14
C PHE A 71 11.78 0.83 -13.58
N GLU A 72 11.73 -0.26 -14.34
CA GLU A 72 12.14 -0.36 -15.73
C GLU A 72 10.99 -0.17 -16.73
N ASN A 73 9.78 0.15 -16.23
CA ASN A 73 8.62 0.33 -17.08
C ASN A 73 8.83 1.54 -18.01
N PRO A 74 8.74 1.37 -19.36
CA PRO A 74 9.07 2.42 -20.32
C PRO A 74 8.15 3.65 -20.20
N VAL A 75 6.89 3.47 -19.87
CA VAL A 75 5.94 4.58 -19.66
C VAL A 75 6.36 5.42 -18.46
N ILE A 76 6.73 4.77 -17.36
CA ILE A 76 7.18 5.49 -16.14
C ILE A 76 8.53 6.17 -16.41
N ALA A 77 9.43 5.53 -17.15
CA ALA A 77 10.74 6.10 -17.51
C ALA A 77 10.58 7.37 -18.38
N GLU A 78 9.72 7.34 -19.39
CA GLU A 78 9.43 8.50 -20.26
C GLU A 78 8.85 9.68 -19.45
N ILE A 79 7.89 9.40 -18.55
CA ILE A 79 7.33 10.43 -17.68
C ILE A 79 8.41 10.97 -16.73
N ALA A 80 9.25 10.10 -16.18
CA ALA A 80 10.34 10.51 -15.29
C ALA A 80 11.33 11.46 -16.00
N GLU A 81 11.71 11.17 -17.22
CA GLU A 81 12.56 12.04 -18.05
C GLU A 81 11.93 13.42 -18.28
N LYS A 82 10.64 13.46 -18.62
CA LYS A 82 9.87 14.69 -18.84
C LYS A 82 9.94 15.64 -17.64
N TYR A 83 9.90 15.11 -16.42
CA TYR A 83 9.93 15.90 -15.18
C TYR A 83 11.33 15.99 -14.56
N GLN A 84 12.36 15.40 -15.17
CA GLN A 84 13.72 15.30 -14.60
C GLN A 84 13.70 14.67 -13.20
N LYS A 85 12.90 13.61 -13.06
CA LYS A 85 12.70 12.85 -11.83
C LYS A 85 13.05 11.38 -12.06
N THR A 86 13.14 10.62 -10.98
CA THR A 86 13.31 9.17 -11.08
C THR A 86 11.97 8.46 -11.23
N PRO A 87 11.94 7.22 -11.75
CA PRO A 87 10.74 6.38 -11.77
C PRO A 87 10.09 6.24 -10.39
N ALA A 88 10.89 6.13 -9.32
CA ALA A 88 10.39 6.08 -7.94
C ALA A 88 9.62 7.34 -7.57
N GLN A 89 10.18 8.52 -7.86
CA GLN A 89 9.53 9.81 -7.59
C GLN A 89 8.22 9.97 -8.36
N VAL A 90 8.19 9.57 -9.63
CA VAL A 90 6.96 9.58 -10.45
C VAL A 90 5.88 8.70 -9.84
N MET A 91 6.21 7.45 -9.47
CA MET A 91 5.26 6.52 -8.86
C MET A 91 4.73 7.05 -7.51
N LEU A 92 5.58 7.62 -6.67
CA LEU A 92 5.14 8.22 -5.39
C LEU A 92 4.25 9.44 -5.63
N ARG A 93 4.65 10.33 -6.55
CA ARG A 93 3.84 11.51 -6.88
C ARG A 93 2.47 11.14 -7.43
N TRP A 94 2.40 10.12 -8.28
CA TRP A 94 1.14 9.58 -8.79
C TRP A 94 0.22 9.09 -7.66
N HIS A 95 0.74 8.37 -6.68
CA HIS A 95 -0.04 7.96 -5.51
C HIS A 95 -0.57 9.17 -4.73
N ILE A 96 0.31 10.13 -4.44
CA ILE A 96 -0.02 11.33 -3.66
C ILE A 96 -1.11 12.14 -4.37
N GLN A 97 -1.02 12.34 -5.69
CA GLN A 97 -2.04 13.06 -6.46
C GLN A 97 -3.40 12.36 -6.47
N ARG A 98 -3.42 11.05 -6.32
CA ARG A 98 -4.65 10.27 -6.10
C ARG A 98 -5.19 10.32 -4.67
N GLY A 99 -4.52 11.00 -3.76
CA GLY A 99 -4.87 11.04 -2.34
C GLY A 99 -4.56 9.74 -1.60
N VAL A 100 -3.60 8.95 -2.10
CA VAL A 100 -3.12 7.71 -1.48
C VAL A 100 -1.86 8.02 -0.67
N VAL A 101 -1.85 7.64 0.60
CA VAL A 101 -0.67 7.74 1.47
C VAL A 101 0.36 6.68 1.06
N VAL A 102 1.63 7.04 1.04
CA VAL A 102 2.71 6.14 0.65
C VAL A 102 3.72 5.95 1.77
N ILE A 103 4.18 4.72 1.93
CA ILE A 103 5.16 4.34 2.96
C ILE A 103 6.36 3.60 2.32
N PRO A 104 7.14 4.30 1.46
CA PRO A 104 8.27 3.68 0.79
C PRO A 104 9.37 3.31 1.80
N LYS A 105 9.83 2.07 1.77
CA LYS A 105 10.91 1.59 2.64
C LYS A 105 12.26 1.75 1.95
N SER A 106 13.23 2.34 2.65
CA SER A 106 14.64 2.31 2.26
C SER A 106 15.55 2.15 3.47
N THR A 107 16.76 1.64 3.25
CA THR A 107 17.87 1.62 4.21
C THR A 107 19.01 2.53 3.75
N HIS A 108 18.87 3.20 2.60
CA HIS A 108 19.83 4.12 2.00
C HIS A 108 19.33 5.55 2.17
N ILE A 109 20.15 6.42 2.75
CA ILE A 109 19.79 7.82 3.04
C ILE A 109 19.42 8.55 1.75
N GLU A 110 20.21 8.39 0.70
CA GLU A 110 20.01 9.05 -0.60
C GLU A 110 18.63 8.70 -1.20
N ARG A 111 18.20 7.43 -1.05
CA ARG A 111 16.87 7.00 -1.50
C ARG A 111 15.75 7.52 -0.60
N MET A 112 16.00 7.74 0.70
CA MET A 112 15.02 8.35 1.58
C MET A 112 14.79 9.82 1.21
N GLU A 113 15.86 10.56 0.93
CA GLU A 113 15.82 11.94 0.44
C GLU A 113 15.12 12.02 -0.92
N GLU A 114 15.46 11.14 -1.85
CA GLU A 114 14.81 11.02 -3.16
C GLU A 114 13.30 10.77 -3.02
N ASN A 115 12.90 9.79 -2.19
CA ASN A 115 11.50 9.45 -1.95
C ASN A 115 10.72 10.60 -1.29
N PHE A 116 11.39 11.45 -0.50
CA PHE A 116 10.77 12.62 0.11
C PHE A 116 10.66 13.81 -0.85
N ASN A 117 11.55 13.91 -1.84
CA ASN A 117 11.60 15.02 -2.80
C ASN A 117 10.61 14.83 -3.97
N VAL A 118 9.31 14.78 -3.64
CA VAL A 118 8.20 14.51 -4.58
C VAL A 118 7.12 15.60 -4.56
N PHE A 119 7.35 16.69 -3.86
CA PHE A 119 6.37 17.77 -3.70
C PHE A 119 6.64 18.99 -4.58
N ASP A 120 7.77 19.03 -5.27
CA ASP A 120 8.23 20.13 -6.12
C ASP A 120 7.77 20.04 -7.58
N PHE A 121 7.02 19.00 -7.95
CA PHE A 121 6.43 18.82 -9.28
C PHE A 121 5.03 18.22 -9.21
N THR A 122 4.30 18.30 -10.32
CA THR A 122 2.95 17.77 -10.46
C THR A 122 2.82 17.08 -11.81
N LEU A 123 2.37 15.83 -11.81
CA LEU A 123 2.05 15.09 -13.03
C LEU A 123 0.82 15.71 -13.71
N SER A 124 0.86 15.85 -15.02
CA SER A 124 -0.28 16.32 -15.80
C SER A 124 -1.42 15.31 -15.78
N ASP A 125 -2.64 15.75 -16.10
CA ASP A 125 -3.80 14.86 -16.22
C ASP A 125 -3.60 13.78 -17.30
N GLU A 126 -2.82 14.09 -18.34
CA GLU A 126 -2.47 13.14 -19.39
C GLU A 126 -1.53 12.06 -18.85
N ASP A 127 -0.48 12.43 -18.12
CA ASP A 127 0.43 11.47 -17.49
C ASP A 127 -0.30 10.60 -16.46
N MET A 128 -1.20 11.19 -15.67
CA MET A 128 -2.04 10.46 -14.73
C MET A 128 -2.93 9.41 -15.42
N LYS A 129 -3.50 9.75 -16.59
CA LYS A 129 -4.27 8.81 -17.41
C LYS A 129 -3.40 7.72 -18.00
N THR A 130 -2.24 8.08 -18.54
CA THR A 130 -1.29 7.12 -19.12
C THR A 130 -0.83 6.10 -18.07
N ILE A 131 -0.52 6.54 -16.85
CA ILE A 131 -0.20 5.62 -15.75
C ILE A 131 -1.44 4.77 -15.37
N ALA A 132 -2.64 5.33 -15.45
CA ALA A 132 -3.87 4.60 -15.14
C ALA A 132 -4.14 3.41 -16.09
N GLU A 133 -3.58 3.43 -17.30
CA GLU A 133 -3.68 2.33 -18.28
C GLU A 133 -2.78 1.13 -17.93
N LEU A 134 -1.79 1.30 -17.07
CA LEU A 134 -0.90 0.22 -16.63
C LEU A 134 -1.57 -0.78 -15.67
N ASP A 135 -2.79 -0.51 -15.23
CA ASP A 135 -3.51 -1.31 -14.23
C ASP A 135 -3.83 -2.72 -14.72
N LYS A 136 -3.20 -3.71 -14.12
CA LYS A 136 -3.47 -5.13 -14.39
C LYS A 136 -4.58 -5.70 -13.51
N LYS A 137 -5.01 -4.95 -12.50
CA LYS A 137 -6.04 -5.34 -11.50
C LYS A 137 -5.71 -6.66 -10.80
N THR A 138 -4.44 -6.94 -10.63
CA THR A 138 -3.96 -8.21 -10.07
C THR A 138 -2.85 -7.93 -9.09
N SER A 139 -2.91 -8.59 -7.93
CA SER A 139 -1.84 -8.55 -6.94
C SER A 139 -0.53 -9.09 -7.52
N SER A 140 0.57 -8.44 -7.20
CA SER A 140 1.92 -8.94 -7.48
C SER A 140 2.40 -9.95 -6.44
N PHE A 141 1.62 -10.20 -5.40
CA PHE A 141 1.98 -11.05 -4.26
C PHE A 141 1.02 -12.21 -4.08
N PHE A 142 -0.18 -11.95 -3.57
CA PHE A 142 -1.23 -12.94 -3.31
C PHE A 142 -2.56 -12.23 -3.03
N SER A 143 -3.66 -12.99 -3.04
CA SER A 143 -4.98 -12.46 -2.68
C SER A 143 -5.32 -12.79 -1.23
N HIS A 144 -5.66 -11.77 -0.44
CA HIS A 144 -6.22 -11.95 0.91
C HIS A 144 -7.66 -12.48 0.90
N GLN A 145 -8.29 -12.60 -0.27
CA GLN A 145 -9.60 -13.23 -0.44
C GLN A 145 -9.50 -14.74 -0.69
N ASP A 146 -8.28 -15.24 -0.95
CA ASP A 146 -8.05 -16.68 -1.11
C ASP A 146 -8.02 -17.35 0.28
N PRO A 147 -8.98 -18.23 0.60
CA PRO A 147 -9.02 -18.91 1.90
C PRO A 147 -7.78 -19.78 2.16
N ASN A 148 -7.15 -20.33 1.13
CA ASN A 148 -5.92 -21.09 1.30
C ASN A 148 -4.76 -20.21 1.78
N MET A 149 -4.70 -18.96 1.30
CA MET A 149 -3.72 -18.00 1.79
C MET A 149 -3.98 -17.59 3.24
N VAL A 150 -5.25 -17.45 3.62
CA VAL A 150 -5.61 -17.17 5.02
C VAL A 150 -5.18 -18.32 5.93
N GLU A 151 -5.47 -19.57 5.55
CA GLU A 151 -5.02 -20.75 6.30
C GLU A 151 -3.49 -20.84 6.41
N TRP A 152 -2.80 -20.53 5.31
CA TRP A 152 -1.33 -20.50 5.31
C TRP A 152 -0.78 -19.47 6.30
N PHE A 153 -1.35 -18.27 6.35
CA PHE A 153 -0.96 -17.25 7.33
C PHE A 153 -1.22 -17.70 8.77
N VAL A 154 -2.35 -18.34 9.04
CA VAL A 154 -2.67 -18.88 10.37
C VAL A 154 -1.59 -19.88 10.80
N LYS A 155 -1.26 -20.85 9.95
CA LYS A 155 -0.20 -21.85 10.22
C LYS A 155 1.15 -21.19 10.50
N MET A 156 1.53 -20.21 9.67
CA MET A 156 2.79 -19.47 9.86
C MET A 156 2.84 -18.71 11.20
N VAL A 157 1.73 -18.13 11.64
CA VAL A 157 1.65 -17.44 12.94
C VAL A 157 1.77 -18.43 14.09
N GLU A 158 1.13 -19.58 14.00
CA GLU A 158 1.22 -20.65 15.01
C GLU A 158 2.64 -21.21 15.15
N GLU A 159 3.30 -21.46 14.03
CA GLU A 159 4.70 -21.91 14.01
C GLU A 159 5.65 -20.88 14.64
N ARG A 160 5.45 -19.59 14.34
CA ARG A 160 6.24 -18.52 14.98
C ARG A 160 6.03 -18.45 16.49
N LYS A 161 4.80 -18.65 16.97
CA LYS A 161 4.51 -18.70 18.41
C LYS A 161 5.24 -19.87 19.07
N LYS A 162 5.16 -21.08 18.51
CA LYS A 162 5.89 -22.26 19.03
C LYS A 162 7.39 -22.04 19.09
N ASN A 163 7.98 -21.44 18.06
CA ASN A 163 9.40 -21.16 18.02
C ASN A 163 9.84 -20.09 19.03
N ASN A 164 9.00 -19.07 19.25
CA ASN A 164 9.28 -18.04 20.25
C ASN A 164 9.18 -18.58 21.69
N ASP A 165 8.22 -19.44 21.99
CA ASP A 165 8.06 -20.04 23.30
C ASP A 165 9.23 -20.99 23.61
N SER A 166 9.62 -21.82 22.65
CA SER A 166 10.80 -22.69 22.79
C SER A 166 12.14 -21.91 22.94
N SER A 167 12.22 -20.70 22.38
CA SER A 167 13.40 -19.83 22.56
C SER A 167 13.43 -19.11 23.92
N LYS A 168 12.27 -18.88 24.55
CA LYS A 168 12.19 -18.33 25.91
C LYS A 168 12.56 -19.37 26.95
N GLU A 169 12.13 -20.61 26.78
CA GLU A 169 12.52 -21.71 27.68
C GLU A 169 14.03 -21.95 27.68
N LYS A 170 14.69 -21.80 26.53
CA LYS A 170 16.17 -21.94 26.41
C LYS A 170 16.98 -20.78 27.02
N ARG A 171 16.37 -19.64 27.35
CA ARG A 171 17.04 -18.47 27.97
C ARG A 171 16.97 -18.45 29.49
N ASN A 172 16.29 -19.39 30.09
CA ASN A 172 16.11 -19.50 31.54
C ASN A 172 17.08 -20.51 32.19
N TRP A 173 18.26 -20.77 31.55
CA TRP A 173 19.37 -21.56 32.09
C TRP A 173 20.66 -20.74 32.16
#